data_0dcf7a52b8bb7a9d6e713b391b3ec574
#
_entry.id   0dcf7a52b8bb7a9d6e713b391b3ec574
#
_cell.length_a   1.000
_cell.length_b   1.000
_cell.length_c   1.000
_cell.angle_alpha   90.00
_cell.angle_beta   90.00
_cell.angle_gamma   90.00
#
_symmetry.space_group_name_H-M   'P 1'
#
loop_
_entity.id
_entity.type
_entity.pdbx_description
1 polymer ?
#
loop_
_entity_poly.entity_id
_entity_poly.type
_entity_poly.pdbx_seq_one_letter_code
_entity_poly.pdbx_strand_id
1 'polypeptide(L)'
;FASSLSPDNEAFAIFVNDKFHFKDRKNLLSQEVRKKINSYLSNLKDKKNEEQITSLDITGKQKCFIIKVKKKYEEYYPEEKGGIFYSYLKNFKSIKKIDMYIDSLDFEKDEIINFSSEFIFGYTLKSYTFDKYKTSDKENSKKNIIYKIITSHKEKIKKKYEYNDAIKSGIFFTRDLVSEPGNILHPDEYAKRLIKLKKYG
;
A
#
# COMPACT_ATOMS: atom_id res chain seq x y z
N PHE A 1 -9.57 1.93 -7.27
CA PHE A 1 -9.99 3.26 -6.78
C PHE A 1 -11.49 3.29 -6.53
N ALA A 2 -11.92 3.97 -5.46
CA ALA A 2 -13.33 4.16 -5.12
C ALA A 2 -13.55 5.53 -4.44
N SER A 3 -14.81 5.91 -4.28
CA SER A 3 -15.23 7.14 -3.61
C SER A 3 -15.68 6.93 -2.17
N SER A 4 -15.88 5.68 -1.74
CA SER A 4 -16.36 5.31 -0.41
C SER A 4 -15.64 4.07 0.13
N LEU A 5 -15.59 3.94 1.44
CA LEU A 5 -15.16 2.73 2.13
C LEU A 5 -16.16 1.60 1.86
N SER A 6 -15.66 0.37 1.80
CA SER A 6 -16.52 -0.81 1.67
C SER A 6 -17.11 -1.17 3.03
N PRO A 7 -18.46 -1.30 3.16
CA PRO A 7 -19.10 -1.64 4.44
C PRO A 7 -18.59 -2.96 5.04
N ASP A 8 -18.32 -3.93 4.16
CA ASP A 8 -17.93 -5.30 4.53
C ASP A 8 -16.41 -5.51 4.55
N ASN A 9 -15.62 -4.44 4.55
CA ASN A 9 -14.17 -4.56 4.51
C ASN A 9 -13.61 -4.96 5.87
N GLU A 10 -12.75 -6.00 5.87
CA GLU A 10 -12.04 -6.47 7.06
C GLU A 10 -11.08 -5.41 7.62
N ALA A 11 -10.61 -4.50 6.75
CA ALA A 11 -9.64 -3.49 7.13
C ALA A 11 -9.72 -2.21 6.30
N PHE A 12 -9.40 -1.10 6.94
CA PHE A 12 -9.10 0.16 6.26
C PHE A 12 -7.89 0.85 6.88
N ALA A 13 -7.24 1.70 6.11
CA ALA A 13 -6.11 2.51 6.57
C ALA A 13 -6.43 3.99 6.47
N ILE A 14 -6.04 4.74 7.47
CA ILE A 14 -6.02 6.21 7.50
C ILE A 14 -4.60 6.71 7.68
N PHE A 15 -4.36 7.92 7.22
CA PHE A 15 -3.07 8.60 7.34
C PHE A 15 -3.20 9.76 8.31
N VAL A 16 -2.28 9.86 9.24
CA VAL A 16 -2.23 10.91 10.26
C VAL A 16 -0.90 11.68 10.15
N ASN A 17 -0.92 12.96 10.47
CA ASN A 17 0.30 13.77 10.53
C ASN A 17 1.12 13.50 11.81
N ASP A 18 2.26 14.18 11.98
CA ASP A 18 3.13 14.05 13.15
C ASP A 18 2.44 14.36 14.48
N LYS A 19 1.35 15.15 14.46
CA LYS A 19 0.52 15.48 15.62
C LYS A 19 -0.65 14.51 15.83
N PHE A 20 -0.66 13.36 15.13
CA PHE A 20 -1.76 12.40 15.14
C PHE A 20 -3.11 12.99 14.73
N HIS A 21 -3.10 13.91 13.76
CA HIS A 21 -4.30 14.49 13.17
C HIS A 21 -4.56 13.90 11.79
N PHE A 22 -5.84 13.66 11.47
CA PHE A 22 -6.29 13.27 10.14
C PHE A 22 -7.50 14.09 9.72
N LYS A 23 -7.77 14.14 8.42
CA LYS A 23 -8.96 14.79 7.86
C LYS A 23 -9.94 13.74 7.35
N ASP A 24 -11.20 13.85 7.72
CA ASP A 24 -12.29 13.06 7.10
C ASP A 24 -13.13 13.99 6.22
N ARG A 25 -12.51 14.43 5.11
CA ARG A 25 -13.08 15.45 4.20
C ARG A 25 -14.41 15.04 3.58
N LYS A 26 -14.71 13.76 3.50
CA LYS A 26 -15.92 13.22 2.89
C LYS A 26 -16.91 12.63 3.88
N ASN A 27 -16.64 12.75 5.17
CA ASN A 27 -17.43 12.11 6.21
C ASN A 27 -17.65 10.60 5.98
N LEU A 28 -16.59 9.90 5.54
CA LEU A 28 -16.66 8.47 5.22
C LEU A 28 -16.68 7.59 6.47
N LEU A 29 -16.20 8.11 7.58
CA LEU A 29 -16.20 7.42 8.86
C LEU A 29 -17.47 7.81 9.65
N SER A 30 -18.18 6.82 10.18
CA SER A 30 -19.28 7.08 11.10
C SER A 30 -18.80 7.88 12.33
N GLN A 31 -19.71 8.60 12.97
CA GLN A 31 -19.39 9.39 14.16
C GLN A 31 -18.78 8.53 15.28
N GLU A 32 -19.27 7.31 15.43
CA GLU A 32 -18.76 6.33 16.42
C GLU A 32 -17.32 5.91 16.10
N VAL A 33 -17.06 5.50 14.85
CA VAL A 33 -15.73 5.10 14.40
C VAL A 33 -14.73 6.25 14.58
N ARG A 34 -15.14 7.48 14.21
CA ARG A 34 -14.31 8.68 14.34
C ARG A 34 -13.98 8.98 15.81
N LYS A 35 -14.97 8.88 16.71
CA LYS A 35 -14.75 9.04 18.16
C LYS A 35 -13.74 8.02 18.69
N LYS A 36 -13.89 6.75 18.29
CA LYS A 36 -12.99 5.66 18.70
C LYS A 36 -11.55 5.90 18.23
N ILE A 37 -11.38 6.29 16.95
CA ILE A 37 -10.08 6.62 16.40
C ILE A 37 -9.45 7.81 17.13
N ASN A 38 -10.20 8.91 17.34
CA ASN A 38 -9.68 10.10 18.02
C ASN A 38 -9.25 9.82 19.45
N SER A 39 -10.02 9.02 20.21
CA SER A 39 -9.64 8.59 21.55
C SER A 39 -8.33 7.80 21.55
N TYR A 40 -8.17 6.88 20.60
CA TYR A 40 -6.94 6.11 20.45
C TYR A 40 -5.75 7.01 20.10
N LEU A 41 -5.92 7.94 19.15
CA LEU A 41 -4.88 8.90 18.75
C LEU A 41 -4.45 9.83 19.91
N SER A 42 -5.38 10.25 20.77
CA SER A 42 -5.05 11.01 21.98
C SER A 42 -4.14 10.23 22.91
N ASN A 43 -4.44 8.96 23.15
CA ASN A 43 -3.60 8.08 23.98
C ASN A 43 -2.19 7.88 23.39
N LEU A 44 -2.06 7.83 22.05
CA LEU A 44 -0.75 7.72 21.39
C LEU A 44 0.08 9.01 21.57
N LYS A 45 -0.56 10.17 21.50
CA LYS A 45 0.09 11.47 21.77
C LYS A 45 0.68 11.53 23.16
N ASP A 46 -0.11 11.16 24.15
CA ASP A 46 0.27 11.24 25.57
C ASP A 46 1.45 10.32 25.89
N LYS A 47 1.52 9.17 25.21
CA LYS A 47 2.62 8.21 25.36
C LYS A 47 3.86 8.50 24.53
N LYS A 48 3.89 9.63 23.80
CA LYS A 48 4.99 9.98 22.84
C LYS A 48 5.34 8.82 21.92
N ASN A 49 4.30 8.12 21.41
CA ASN A 49 4.50 6.95 20.58
C ASN A 49 5.26 7.31 19.30
N GLU A 50 6.40 6.67 19.10
CA GLU A 50 7.23 6.83 17.91
C GLU A 50 6.88 5.85 16.79
N GLU A 51 6.00 4.87 17.05
CA GLU A 51 5.60 3.90 16.04
C GLU A 51 5.03 4.60 14.80
N GLN A 52 5.53 4.19 13.66
CA GLN A 52 5.14 4.77 12.39
C GLN A 52 3.83 4.21 11.86
N ILE A 53 3.47 3.00 12.27
CA ILE A 53 2.24 2.30 11.88
C ILE A 53 1.71 1.56 13.09
N THR A 54 0.43 1.79 13.38
CA THR A 54 -0.29 1.09 14.44
C THR A 54 -1.62 0.55 13.92
N SER A 55 -2.29 -0.28 14.70
CA SER A 55 -3.62 -0.78 14.36
C SER A 55 -4.58 -0.71 15.55
N LEU A 56 -5.86 -0.49 15.24
CA LEU A 56 -6.95 -0.40 16.18
C LEU A 56 -8.10 -1.29 15.73
N ASP A 57 -8.63 -2.11 16.62
CA ASP A 57 -9.85 -2.87 16.36
C ASP A 57 -11.07 -1.94 16.45
N ILE A 58 -11.76 -1.76 15.33
CA ILE A 58 -12.99 -0.96 15.27
C ILE A 58 -14.16 -1.80 15.75
N THR A 59 -14.28 -3.01 15.20
CA THR A 59 -15.23 -4.04 15.62
C THR A 59 -14.51 -5.38 15.73
N GLY A 60 -15.17 -6.44 16.19
CA GLY A 60 -14.58 -7.78 16.19
C GLY A 60 -14.20 -8.31 14.80
N LYS A 61 -14.65 -7.65 13.72
CA LYS A 61 -14.39 -8.06 12.33
C LYS A 61 -13.64 -6.99 11.51
N GLN A 62 -13.52 -5.76 12.00
CA GLN A 62 -12.94 -4.66 11.25
C GLN A 62 -11.78 -4.00 11.99
N LYS A 63 -10.66 -3.84 11.31
CA LYS A 63 -9.44 -3.23 11.83
C LYS A 63 -9.11 -1.94 11.08
N CYS A 64 -8.76 -0.89 11.82
CA CYS A 64 -8.21 0.36 11.29
C CYS A 64 -6.69 0.34 11.43
N PHE A 65 -5.97 0.57 10.34
CA PHE A 65 -4.54 0.84 10.34
C PHE A 65 -4.30 2.34 10.30
N ILE A 66 -3.41 2.81 11.13
CA ILE A 66 -3.06 4.21 11.27
C ILE A 66 -1.60 4.39 10.84
N ILE A 67 -1.39 5.16 9.79
CA ILE A 67 -0.08 5.40 9.19
C ILE A 67 0.33 6.83 9.50
N LYS A 68 1.39 6.99 10.31
CA LYS A 68 1.94 8.30 10.64
C LYS A 68 2.83 8.79 9.50
N VAL A 69 2.57 10.00 9.01
CA VAL A 69 3.24 10.61 7.86
C VAL A 69 3.79 11.98 8.24
N LYS A 70 5.06 12.21 7.94
CA LYS A 70 5.69 13.53 8.09
C LYS A 70 5.18 14.49 7.02
N LYS A 71 4.97 15.75 7.36
CA LYS A 71 4.60 16.79 6.38
C LYS A 71 5.78 17.20 5.50
N LYS A 72 6.98 17.26 6.08
CA LYS A 72 8.23 17.49 5.33
C LYS A 72 9.02 16.19 5.32
N TYR A 73 9.38 15.71 4.14
CA TYR A 73 10.05 14.44 3.96
C TYR A 73 10.97 14.47 2.74
N GLU A 74 11.91 13.53 2.71
CA GLU A 74 12.83 13.29 1.60
C GLU A 74 12.12 12.56 0.44
N GLU A 75 12.71 12.63 -0.76
CA GLU A 75 12.12 12.16 -2.00
C GLU A 75 11.53 10.73 -1.93
N TYR A 76 12.28 9.79 -1.41
CA TYR A 76 11.88 8.36 -1.38
C TYR A 76 11.01 7.96 -0.18
N TYR A 77 10.70 8.89 0.71
CA TYR A 77 9.95 8.60 1.93
C TYR A 77 8.56 7.99 1.68
N PRO A 78 7.73 8.47 0.73
CA PRO A 78 6.42 7.87 0.49
C PRO A 78 6.54 6.43 -0.03
N GLU A 79 7.51 6.14 -0.90
CA GLU A 79 7.78 4.79 -1.42
C GLU A 79 8.18 3.86 -0.28
N GLU A 80 9.14 4.26 0.56
CA GLU A 80 9.56 3.51 1.72
C GLU A 80 8.39 3.20 2.67
N LYS A 81 7.55 4.21 2.95
CA LYS A 81 6.33 4.05 3.77
C LYS A 81 5.37 3.03 3.20
N GLY A 82 5.17 3.03 1.89
CA GLY A 82 4.35 2.02 1.21
C GLY A 82 4.88 0.61 1.41
N GLY A 83 6.18 0.43 1.27
CA GLY A 83 6.87 -0.85 1.50
C GLY A 83 6.79 -1.33 2.96
N ILE A 84 7.01 -0.42 3.92
CA ILE A 84 6.87 -0.70 5.36
C ILE A 84 5.43 -1.10 5.68
N PHE A 85 4.44 -0.39 5.14
CA PHE A 85 3.04 -0.69 5.38
C PHE A 85 2.64 -2.07 4.85
N TYR A 86 3.07 -2.44 3.64
CA TYR A 86 2.86 -3.80 3.14
C TYR A 86 3.47 -4.86 4.06
N SER A 87 4.70 -4.64 4.53
CA SER A 87 5.38 -5.55 5.46
C SER A 87 4.64 -5.68 6.79
N TYR A 88 4.12 -4.58 7.31
CA TYR A 88 3.31 -4.57 8.53
C TYR A 88 2.01 -5.36 8.36
N LEU A 89 1.30 -5.17 7.24
CA LEU A 89 0.06 -5.89 6.92
C LEU A 89 0.24 -7.40 6.84
N LYS A 90 1.40 -7.89 6.42
CA LYS A 90 1.70 -9.34 6.34
C LYS A 90 1.62 -10.06 7.68
N ASN A 91 1.72 -9.35 8.81
CA ASN A 91 1.57 -9.92 10.14
C ASN A 91 0.10 -10.29 10.46
N PHE A 92 -0.85 -9.79 9.67
CA PHE A 92 -2.29 -10.01 9.85
C PHE A 92 -2.81 -10.99 8.80
N LYS A 93 -2.68 -12.29 9.08
CA LYS A 93 -3.03 -13.38 8.12
C LYS A 93 -4.50 -13.37 7.68
N SER A 94 -5.40 -12.86 8.51
CA SER A 94 -6.84 -12.78 8.21
C SER A 94 -7.16 -11.71 7.15
N ILE A 95 -6.33 -10.67 7.00
CA ILE A 95 -6.61 -9.55 6.12
C ILE A 95 -6.26 -9.91 4.68
N LYS A 96 -7.27 -9.97 3.83
CA LYS A 96 -7.14 -10.22 2.39
C LYS A 96 -7.41 -8.97 1.55
N LYS A 97 -8.17 -8.03 2.10
CA LYS A 97 -8.56 -6.77 1.43
C LYS A 97 -8.41 -5.59 2.38
N ILE A 98 -7.96 -4.45 1.86
CA ILE A 98 -7.83 -3.22 2.63
C ILE A 98 -8.23 -2.00 1.80
N ASP A 99 -9.00 -1.11 2.40
CA ASP A 99 -9.30 0.21 1.84
C ASP A 99 -8.32 1.25 2.40
N MET A 100 -7.59 1.94 1.54
CA MET A 100 -6.65 2.99 1.92
C MET A 100 -7.30 4.36 1.70
N TYR A 101 -7.69 5.03 2.78
CA TYR A 101 -8.32 6.35 2.74
C TYR A 101 -7.25 7.44 2.63
N ILE A 102 -6.81 7.70 1.40
CA ILE A 102 -5.73 8.66 1.09
C ILE A 102 -6.13 10.10 1.41
N ASP A 103 -7.38 10.49 1.17
CA ASP A 103 -7.86 11.84 1.46
C ASP A 103 -7.89 12.16 2.97
N SER A 104 -7.55 11.21 3.84
CA SER A 104 -7.32 11.45 5.26
C SER A 104 -6.00 12.19 5.54
N LEU A 105 -5.07 12.26 4.57
CA LEU A 105 -3.87 13.08 4.64
C LEU A 105 -4.21 14.56 4.83
N ASP A 106 -3.52 15.20 5.76
CA ASP A 106 -3.59 16.65 5.97
C ASP A 106 -2.56 17.38 5.09
N PHE A 107 -2.68 17.16 3.79
CA PHE A 107 -1.81 17.72 2.75
C PHE A 107 -2.63 18.54 1.75
N GLU A 108 -1.95 19.36 0.97
CA GLU A 108 -2.53 20.03 -0.17
C GLU A 108 -2.76 19.01 -1.31
N LYS A 109 -3.62 19.37 -2.28
CA LYS A 109 -4.06 18.47 -3.34
C LYS A 109 -2.92 17.81 -4.12
N ASP A 110 -1.94 18.62 -4.55
CA ASP A 110 -0.85 18.11 -5.38
C ASP A 110 0.13 17.25 -4.55
N GLU A 111 0.31 17.58 -3.27
CA GLU A 111 1.06 16.76 -2.31
C GLU A 111 0.37 15.40 -2.10
N ILE A 112 -0.98 15.37 -1.97
CA ILE A 112 -1.75 14.13 -1.87
C ILE A 112 -1.52 13.25 -3.10
N ILE A 113 -1.57 13.84 -4.31
CA ILE A 113 -1.41 13.10 -5.56
C ILE A 113 -0.01 12.49 -5.65
N ASN A 114 1.02 13.30 -5.37
CA ASN A 114 2.41 12.85 -5.42
C ASN A 114 2.68 11.75 -4.37
N PHE A 115 2.36 12.03 -3.11
CA PHE A 115 2.52 11.06 -2.02
C PHE A 115 1.82 9.74 -2.33
N SER A 116 0.59 9.80 -2.80
CA SER A 116 -0.21 8.60 -3.08
C SER A 116 0.40 7.72 -4.17
N SER A 117 0.88 8.34 -5.27
CA SER A 117 1.52 7.62 -6.37
C SER A 117 2.75 6.86 -5.89
N GLU A 118 3.64 7.53 -5.17
CA GLU A 118 4.87 6.93 -4.65
C GLU A 118 4.59 5.88 -3.55
N PHE A 119 3.64 6.14 -2.66
CA PHE A 119 3.23 5.21 -1.63
C PHE A 119 2.68 3.90 -2.22
N ILE A 120 1.81 4.00 -3.24
CA ILE A 120 1.27 2.84 -3.95
C ILE A 120 2.39 2.08 -4.66
N PHE A 121 3.34 2.80 -5.24
CA PHE A 121 4.50 2.19 -5.90
C PHE A 121 5.31 1.35 -4.94
N GLY A 122 5.74 1.92 -3.81
CA GLY A 122 6.49 1.19 -2.78
C GLY A 122 5.73 0.01 -2.19
N TYR A 123 4.42 0.18 -1.90
CA TYR A 123 3.55 -0.90 -1.48
C TYR A 123 3.56 -2.06 -2.47
N THR A 124 3.44 -1.75 -3.76
CA THR A 124 3.37 -2.74 -4.83
C THR A 124 4.73 -3.41 -5.04
N LEU A 125 5.83 -2.66 -5.04
CA LEU A 125 7.18 -3.23 -5.15
C LEU A 125 7.48 -4.23 -4.03
N LYS A 126 7.01 -3.96 -2.81
CA LYS A 126 7.18 -4.85 -1.66
C LYS A 126 6.29 -6.09 -1.72
N SER A 127 5.20 -6.02 -2.49
CA SER A 127 4.27 -7.15 -2.66
C SER A 127 4.81 -8.26 -3.56
N TYR A 128 5.87 -8.00 -4.30
CA TYR A 128 6.48 -8.99 -5.20
C TYR A 128 6.89 -10.27 -4.46
N THR A 129 6.51 -11.40 -5.04
CA THR A 129 6.93 -12.74 -4.62
C THR A 129 7.21 -13.60 -5.84
N PHE A 130 8.26 -14.42 -5.76
CA PHE A 130 8.57 -15.42 -6.79
C PHE A 130 8.19 -16.80 -6.26
N ASP A 131 6.99 -17.26 -6.61
CA ASP A 131 6.42 -18.52 -6.12
C ASP A 131 6.22 -19.57 -7.25
N LYS A 132 6.82 -19.32 -8.42
CA LYS A 132 6.58 -20.09 -9.66
C LYS A 132 6.85 -21.59 -9.52
N TYR A 133 7.85 -21.97 -8.74
CA TYR A 133 8.29 -23.36 -8.59
C TYR A 133 7.98 -23.98 -7.23
N LYS A 134 7.25 -23.27 -6.37
CA LYS A 134 6.85 -23.82 -5.07
C LYS A 134 5.75 -24.86 -5.26
N THR A 135 6.03 -26.09 -4.84
CA THR A 135 5.10 -27.24 -4.90
C THR A 135 4.39 -27.48 -3.57
N SER A 136 5.03 -27.13 -2.44
CA SER A 136 4.47 -27.22 -1.11
C SER A 136 3.63 -25.98 -0.80
N ASP A 137 2.46 -26.19 -0.20
CA ASP A 137 1.58 -25.14 0.33
C ASP A 137 0.95 -24.18 -0.68
N LYS A 138 0.32 -24.72 -1.74
CA LYS A 138 -0.57 -23.90 -2.59
C LYS A 138 -1.68 -23.19 -1.78
N GLU A 139 -2.07 -23.75 -0.62
CA GLU A 139 -3.04 -23.10 0.28
C GLU A 139 -2.44 -21.96 1.10
N ASN A 140 -1.14 -22.01 1.38
CA ASN A 140 -0.39 -20.94 2.07
C ASN A 140 0.38 -20.02 1.12
N SER A 141 0.23 -20.19 -0.20
CA SER A 141 0.77 -19.22 -1.16
C SER A 141 0.24 -17.84 -0.76
N LYS A 142 1.15 -16.96 -0.39
CA LYS A 142 0.87 -15.61 0.14
C LYS A 142 -0.02 -14.88 -0.83
N LYS A 143 -1.34 -14.94 -0.63
CA LYS A 143 -2.30 -14.18 -1.43
C LYS A 143 -1.92 -12.71 -1.25
N ASN A 144 -1.62 -12.04 -2.35
CA ASN A 144 -1.38 -10.60 -2.32
C ASN A 144 -2.59 -9.92 -1.68
N ILE A 145 -2.32 -9.05 -0.71
CA ILE A 145 -3.38 -8.27 -0.07
C ILE A 145 -3.93 -7.31 -1.11
N ILE A 146 -5.19 -7.49 -1.46
CA ILE A 146 -5.89 -6.62 -2.41
C ILE A 146 -6.14 -5.29 -1.72
N TYR A 147 -5.70 -4.19 -2.35
CA TYR A 147 -5.96 -2.85 -1.83
C TYR A 147 -6.89 -2.06 -2.74
N LYS A 148 -7.65 -1.17 -2.14
CA LYS A 148 -8.50 -0.20 -2.82
C LYS A 148 -8.16 1.20 -2.32
N ILE A 149 -7.91 2.12 -3.23
CA ILE A 149 -7.59 3.52 -2.91
C ILE A 149 -8.88 4.33 -2.87
N ILE A 150 -9.15 4.94 -1.72
CA ILE A 150 -10.30 5.82 -1.50
C ILE A 150 -9.81 7.26 -1.59
N THR A 151 -10.22 7.96 -2.64
CA THR A 151 -9.78 9.34 -2.91
C THR A 151 -10.74 10.07 -3.85
N SER A 152 -10.76 11.41 -3.73
CA SER A 152 -11.40 12.34 -4.69
C SER A 152 -10.52 12.64 -5.90
N HIS A 153 -9.24 12.27 -5.87
CA HIS A 153 -8.26 12.61 -6.90
C HIS A 153 -7.90 11.43 -7.83
N LYS A 154 -8.83 10.49 -7.97
CA LYS A 154 -8.64 9.21 -8.66
C LYS A 154 -7.90 9.34 -10.01
N GLU A 155 -8.41 10.15 -10.92
CA GLU A 155 -7.86 10.23 -12.27
C GLU A 155 -6.45 10.85 -12.29
N LYS A 156 -6.20 11.84 -11.42
CA LYS A 156 -4.88 12.47 -11.31
C LYS A 156 -3.84 11.52 -10.72
N ILE A 157 -4.19 10.78 -9.65
CA ILE A 157 -3.30 9.79 -9.05
C ILE A 157 -3.04 8.67 -10.07
N LYS A 158 -4.07 8.20 -10.78
CA LYS A 158 -3.93 7.15 -11.80
C LYS A 158 -2.95 7.58 -12.89
N LYS A 159 -3.14 8.78 -13.45
CA LYS A 159 -2.23 9.34 -14.48
C LYS A 159 -0.79 9.47 -13.96
N LYS A 160 -0.61 9.96 -12.73
CA LYS A 160 0.72 10.06 -12.12
C LYS A 160 1.35 8.69 -11.91
N TYR A 161 0.54 7.67 -11.53
CA TYR A 161 1.01 6.32 -11.27
C TYR A 161 1.36 5.52 -12.54
N GLU A 162 0.90 5.92 -13.72
CA GLU A 162 1.20 5.23 -15.00
C GLU A 162 2.70 5.05 -15.22
N TYR A 163 3.49 6.08 -14.91
CA TYR A 163 4.96 6.00 -14.99
C TYR A 163 5.53 4.98 -14.01
N ASN A 164 5.09 5.02 -12.76
CA ASN A 164 5.52 4.08 -11.71
C ASN A 164 5.08 2.64 -12.04
N ASP A 165 3.93 2.47 -12.67
CA ASP A 165 3.44 1.16 -13.11
C ASP A 165 4.31 0.54 -14.21
N ALA A 166 4.79 1.37 -15.15
CA ALA A 166 5.74 0.94 -16.16
C ALA A 166 7.08 0.52 -15.54
N ILE A 167 7.64 1.34 -14.63
CA ILE A 167 8.87 1.02 -13.90
C ILE A 167 8.71 -0.28 -13.09
N LYS A 168 7.62 -0.41 -12.34
CA LYS A 168 7.29 -1.64 -11.59
C LYS A 168 7.32 -2.87 -12.48
N SER A 169 6.74 -2.77 -13.67
CA SER A 169 6.70 -3.89 -14.62
C SER A 169 8.10 -4.31 -15.07
N GLY A 170 8.99 -3.35 -15.32
CA GLY A 170 10.40 -3.61 -15.61
C GLY A 170 11.14 -4.25 -14.42
N ILE A 171 10.94 -3.71 -13.22
CA ILE A 171 11.54 -4.25 -11.99
C ILE A 171 11.08 -5.69 -11.73
N PHE A 172 9.79 -5.98 -11.89
CA PHE A 172 9.25 -7.33 -11.68
C PHE A 172 9.80 -8.30 -12.72
N PHE A 173 9.86 -7.88 -13.98
CA PHE A 173 10.49 -8.67 -15.04
C PHE A 173 11.94 -9.01 -14.71
N THR A 174 12.72 -8.02 -14.25
CA THR A 174 14.13 -8.23 -13.85
C THR A 174 14.24 -9.18 -12.66
N ARG A 175 13.39 -8.99 -11.62
CA ARG A 175 13.36 -9.87 -10.46
C ARG A 175 12.99 -11.30 -10.83
N ASP A 176 12.06 -11.49 -11.78
CA ASP A 176 11.71 -12.80 -12.30
C ASP A 176 12.91 -13.46 -12.97
N LEU A 177 13.65 -12.73 -13.83
CA LEU A 177 14.85 -13.24 -14.47
C LEU A 177 15.93 -13.68 -13.46
N VAL A 178 16.19 -12.85 -12.46
CA VAL A 178 17.19 -13.14 -11.41
C VAL A 178 16.79 -14.33 -10.54
N SER A 179 15.48 -14.52 -10.34
CA SER A 179 14.94 -15.59 -9.48
C SER A 179 14.78 -16.93 -10.18
N GLU A 180 14.91 -16.96 -11.51
CA GLU A 180 14.84 -18.20 -12.28
C GLU A 180 16.06 -19.09 -12.03
N PRO A 181 15.86 -20.40 -11.85
CA PRO A 181 17.00 -21.34 -11.72
C PRO A 181 17.73 -21.52 -13.06
N GLY A 182 19.04 -21.79 -13.01
CA GLY A 182 19.92 -21.84 -14.16
C GLY A 182 19.54 -22.93 -15.20
N ASN A 183 18.89 -24.01 -14.77
CA ASN A 183 18.37 -25.04 -15.69
C ASN A 183 17.13 -24.58 -16.49
N ILE A 184 16.51 -23.48 -16.11
CA ILE A 184 15.38 -22.84 -16.82
C ILE A 184 15.88 -21.62 -17.59
N LEU A 185 16.65 -20.74 -16.95
CA LEU A 185 17.16 -19.51 -17.54
C LEU A 185 18.61 -19.71 -18.02
N HIS A 186 18.80 -20.54 -19.04
CA HIS A 186 20.07 -20.62 -19.78
C HIS A 186 20.16 -19.49 -20.82
N PRO A 187 21.35 -19.23 -21.43
CA PRO A 187 21.58 -18.08 -22.31
C PRO A 187 20.57 -17.92 -23.45
N ASP A 188 20.19 -19.01 -24.11
CA ASP A 188 19.23 -18.96 -25.21
C ASP A 188 17.82 -18.58 -24.74
N GLU A 189 17.37 -19.08 -23.60
CA GLU A 189 16.07 -18.72 -23.02
C GLU A 189 16.08 -17.27 -22.54
N TYR A 190 17.19 -16.82 -21.96
CA TYR A 190 17.37 -15.42 -21.59
C TYR A 190 17.23 -14.50 -22.81
N ALA A 191 17.93 -14.81 -23.90
CA ALA A 191 17.84 -14.06 -25.15
C ALA A 191 16.41 -14.04 -25.70
N LYS A 192 15.70 -15.18 -25.70
CA LYS A 192 14.29 -15.27 -26.13
C LYS A 192 13.38 -14.37 -25.30
N ARG A 193 13.60 -14.30 -23.98
CA ARG A 193 12.79 -13.43 -23.10
C ARG A 193 13.06 -11.96 -23.37
N LEU A 194 14.32 -11.57 -23.62
CA LEU A 194 14.65 -10.18 -23.97
C LEU A 194 14.06 -9.78 -25.32
N ILE A 195 14.08 -10.68 -26.32
CA ILE A 195 13.48 -10.41 -27.63
C ILE A 195 12.00 -10.06 -27.53
N LYS A 196 11.27 -10.63 -26.56
CA LYS A 196 9.85 -10.29 -26.32
C LYS A 196 9.64 -8.84 -25.90
N LEU A 197 10.69 -8.13 -25.42
CA LEU A 197 10.60 -6.71 -25.09
C LEU A 197 10.47 -5.81 -26.30
N LYS A 198 10.80 -6.30 -27.52
CA LYS A 198 10.63 -5.54 -28.79
C LYS A 198 9.19 -5.02 -28.99
N LYS A 199 8.19 -5.64 -28.35
CA LYS A 199 6.80 -5.16 -28.40
C LYS A 199 6.57 -3.82 -27.73
N TYR A 200 7.52 -3.34 -26.94
CA TYR A 200 7.44 -2.05 -26.23
C TYR A 200 8.24 -0.93 -26.91
N GLY A 201 8.94 -1.21 -28.00
CA GLY A 201 9.77 -0.28 -28.76
C GLY A 201 11.22 -0.70 -28.89
#